data_f9af9f8257eb760250d413f4f554b122
#
_entry.id   f9af9f8257eb760250d413f4f554b122
#
_cell.length_a   1.000
_cell.length_b   1.000
_cell.length_c   1.000
_cell.angle_alpha   90.00
_cell.angle_beta   90.00
_cell.angle_gamma   90.00
#
_symmetry.space_group_name_H-M   'P 1'
#
loop_
_entity.id
_entity.type
_entity.pdbx_description
1 polymer ?
#
loop_
_entity_poly.entity_id
_entity_poly.type
_entity_poly.pdbx_seq_one_letter_code
_entity_poly.pdbx_strand_id
1 'polypeptide(L)'
;MYKYLENLVDVWLRVGVNIQPNQLLYVTIPSEYISLKDIFDKKTKQLKGMEVIYQFTDDYDQLLEKYKNNYQIYDSYLSEITSKKLSLLEQNCVFFEAKRGIDFFDEEKKQELQQLKQIEKKYNLKFRNEKRKVGNIVSCKTVIPTKYWAECIFPEELRPLDKLWEVYLQITLANFDNAVEIWNRRINEIQERVKYLDQQQFKSLYFKTDKTQLYV
;
A
#
# COMPACT_ATOMS: atom_id res chain seq x y z
N MET A 1 21.02 4.34 -2.74
CA MET A 1 19.63 4.24 -2.21
C MET A 1 18.67 5.20 -2.89
N TYR A 2 18.90 6.51 -2.98
CA TYR A 2 17.96 7.49 -3.55
C TYR A 2 17.46 7.13 -4.97
N LYS A 3 18.35 6.74 -5.89
CA LYS A 3 17.99 6.29 -7.24
C LYS A 3 17.00 5.12 -7.25
N TYR A 4 17.17 4.17 -6.34
CA TYR A 4 16.28 3.00 -6.24
C TYR A 4 14.91 3.37 -5.65
N LEU A 5 14.85 4.40 -4.80
CA LEU A 5 13.57 4.94 -4.34
C LEU A 5 12.81 5.65 -5.47
N GLU A 6 13.52 6.34 -6.38
CA GLU A 6 12.88 6.87 -7.58
C GLU A 6 12.32 5.76 -8.47
N ASN A 7 13.06 4.67 -8.70
CA ASN A 7 12.58 3.51 -9.45
C ASN A 7 11.37 2.86 -8.77
N LEU A 8 11.41 2.74 -7.44
CA LEU A 8 10.32 2.18 -6.66
C LEU A 8 9.03 3.01 -6.82
N VAL A 9 9.13 4.34 -6.71
CA VAL A 9 7.98 5.24 -6.93
C VAL A 9 7.49 5.15 -8.37
N ASP A 10 8.38 5.02 -9.35
CA ASP A 10 7.97 4.78 -10.76
C ASP A 10 7.18 3.47 -10.90
N VAL A 11 7.60 2.38 -10.26
CA VAL A 11 6.83 1.12 -10.25
C VAL A 11 5.46 1.33 -9.59
N TRP A 12 5.39 2.01 -8.47
CA TRP A 12 4.11 2.28 -7.80
C TRP A 12 3.16 3.12 -8.65
N LEU A 13 3.69 4.13 -9.35
CA LEU A 13 2.88 5.06 -10.15
C LEU A 13 2.48 4.48 -11.51
N ARG A 14 3.42 3.83 -12.23
CA ARG A 14 3.20 3.35 -13.60
C ARG A 14 2.60 1.95 -13.66
N VAL A 15 2.91 1.12 -12.67
CA VAL A 15 2.43 -0.28 -12.60
C VAL A 15 1.34 -0.42 -11.55
N GLY A 16 1.58 0.07 -10.33
CA GLY A 16 0.67 -0.10 -9.21
C GLY A 16 -0.66 0.61 -9.39
N VAL A 17 -0.66 1.93 -9.54
CA VAL A 17 -1.88 2.73 -9.78
C VAL A 17 -2.08 3.06 -11.25
N ASN A 18 -1.09 2.83 -12.11
CA ASN A 18 -1.13 3.15 -13.54
C ASN A 18 -1.72 4.55 -13.80
N ILE A 19 -1.13 5.56 -13.14
CA ILE A 19 -1.63 6.93 -13.17
C ILE A 19 -1.66 7.46 -14.61
N GLN A 20 -2.78 8.05 -14.99
CA GLN A 20 -3.00 8.64 -16.31
C GLN A 20 -2.88 10.18 -16.24
N PRO A 21 -2.62 10.84 -17.38
CA PRO A 21 -2.65 12.30 -17.44
C PRO A 21 -3.95 12.89 -16.88
N ASN A 22 -3.84 14.01 -16.18
CA ASN A 22 -4.96 14.71 -15.56
C ASN A 22 -5.69 13.93 -14.44
N GLN A 23 -5.05 12.92 -13.86
CA GLN A 23 -5.57 12.26 -12.66
C GLN A 23 -4.98 12.88 -11.39
N LEU A 24 -5.82 12.95 -10.36
CA LEU A 24 -5.39 13.20 -8.98
C LEU A 24 -4.76 11.92 -8.41
N LEU A 25 -3.74 12.09 -7.59
CA LEU A 25 -3.13 11.00 -6.84
C LEU A 25 -3.32 11.22 -5.34
N TYR A 26 -4.02 10.33 -4.68
CA TYR A 26 -4.10 10.32 -3.22
C TYR A 26 -3.09 9.31 -2.65
N VAL A 27 -2.11 9.81 -1.90
CA VAL A 27 -1.01 9.03 -1.32
C VAL A 27 -1.19 8.93 0.18
N THR A 28 -1.30 7.70 0.70
CA THR A 28 -1.23 7.42 2.14
C THR A 28 0.09 6.70 2.43
N ILE A 29 0.94 7.33 3.23
CA ILE A 29 2.24 6.77 3.63
C ILE A 29 2.53 7.03 5.11
N PRO A 30 3.37 6.19 5.77
CA PRO A 30 3.83 6.46 7.12
C PRO A 30 4.60 7.80 7.24
N SER A 31 4.42 8.51 8.34
CA SER A 31 5.03 9.83 8.58
C SER A 31 6.55 9.83 8.54
N GLU A 32 7.19 8.70 8.93
CA GLU A 32 8.64 8.52 8.82
C GLU A 32 9.18 8.56 7.38
N TYR A 33 8.30 8.41 6.38
CA TYR A 33 8.65 8.45 4.94
C TYR A 33 8.21 9.73 4.24
N ILE A 34 8.04 10.82 4.98
CA ILE A 34 7.70 12.14 4.42
C ILE A 34 8.67 12.59 3.32
N SER A 35 9.94 12.16 3.38
CA SER A 35 10.95 12.44 2.36
C SER A 35 10.63 11.88 0.96
N LEU A 36 9.75 10.88 0.85
CA LEU A 36 9.28 10.38 -0.44
C LEU A 36 8.35 11.37 -1.16
N LYS A 37 7.82 12.38 -0.45
CA LYS A 37 6.93 13.39 -1.03
C LYS A 37 7.53 14.03 -2.27
N ASP A 38 8.77 14.47 -2.20
CA ASP A 38 9.44 15.16 -3.33
C ASP A 38 9.58 14.23 -4.55
N ILE A 39 9.80 12.93 -4.31
CA ILE A 39 9.90 11.95 -5.39
C ILE A 39 8.51 11.74 -6.02
N PHE A 40 7.45 11.57 -5.22
CA PHE A 40 6.09 11.45 -5.73
C PHE A 40 5.67 12.69 -6.54
N ASP A 41 5.91 13.90 -6.03
CA ASP A 41 5.58 15.15 -6.71
C ASP A 41 6.31 15.26 -8.07
N LYS A 42 7.62 15.00 -8.07
CA LYS A 42 8.45 15.00 -9.28
C LYS A 42 7.93 14.00 -10.32
N LYS A 43 7.70 12.74 -9.91
CA LYS A 43 7.30 11.65 -10.80
C LYS A 43 5.87 11.82 -11.31
N THR A 44 4.94 12.25 -10.47
CA THR A 44 3.56 12.54 -10.87
C THR A 44 3.51 13.66 -11.93
N LYS A 45 4.31 14.72 -11.74
CA LYS A 45 4.43 15.79 -12.73
C LYS A 45 5.00 15.30 -14.06
N GLN A 46 6.01 14.42 -14.04
CA GLN A 46 6.57 13.81 -15.26
C GLN A 46 5.53 12.97 -16.01
N LEU A 47 4.59 12.35 -15.29
CA LEU A 47 3.49 11.56 -15.86
C LEU A 47 2.26 12.41 -16.23
N LYS A 48 2.36 13.74 -16.14
CA LYS A 48 1.26 14.68 -16.40
C LYS A 48 0.03 14.48 -15.48
N GLY A 49 0.22 13.90 -14.30
CA GLY A 49 -0.78 13.91 -13.25
C GLY A 49 -1.08 15.35 -12.78
N MET A 50 -2.26 15.57 -12.22
CA MET A 50 -2.68 16.91 -11.79
C MET A 50 -1.97 17.34 -10.51
N GLU A 51 -2.24 16.62 -9.44
CA GLU A 51 -1.82 16.97 -8.08
C GLU A 51 -1.68 15.71 -7.23
N VAL A 52 -0.82 15.79 -6.21
CA VAL A 52 -0.67 14.74 -5.19
C VAL A 52 -1.23 15.24 -3.87
N ILE A 53 -2.20 14.50 -3.34
CA ILE A 53 -2.81 14.75 -2.04
C ILE A 53 -2.25 13.74 -1.06
N TYR A 54 -1.67 14.22 0.05
CA TYR A 54 -1.00 13.35 1.02
C TYR A 54 -1.83 13.15 2.28
N GLN A 55 -1.79 11.91 2.77
CA GLN A 55 -2.15 11.53 4.12
C GLN A 55 -0.97 10.82 4.76
N PHE A 56 -0.36 11.43 5.76
CA PHE A 56 0.65 10.78 6.59
C PHE A 56 -0.02 10.03 7.72
N THR A 57 0.47 8.82 8.02
CA THR A 57 -0.05 7.98 9.09
C THR A 57 0.97 7.83 10.19
N ASP A 58 0.53 7.98 11.42
CA ASP A 58 1.33 7.72 12.62
C ASP A 58 1.45 6.21 12.86
N ASP A 59 2.47 5.78 13.59
CA ASP A 59 2.52 4.44 14.13
C ASP A 59 1.56 4.26 15.33
N TYR A 60 1.37 3.02 15.77
CA TYR A 60 0.41 2.77 16.83
C TYR A 60 0.82 3.32 18.20
N ASP A 61 2.11 3.46 18.50
CA ASP A 61 2.56 4.10 19.73
C ASP A 61 2.21 5.59 19.73
N GLN A 62 2.45 6.27 18.63
CA GLN A 62 2.06 7.67 18.42
C GLN A 62 0.53 7.85 18.49
N LEU A 63 -0.24 6.92 17.88
CA LEU A 63 -1.69 6.96 17.94
C LEU A 63 -2.22 6.75 19.36
N LEU A 64 -1.64 5.82 20.10
CA LEU A 64 -1.99 5.59 21.51
C LEU A 64 -1.64 6.81 22.36
N GLU A 65 -0.47 7.39 22.19
CA GLU A 65 -0.08 8.60 22.92
C GLU A 65 -1.09 9.74 22.69
N LYS A 66 -1.54 9.92 21.44
CA LYS A 66 -2.50 10.98 21.07
C LYS A 66 -3.93 10.71 21.51
N TYR A 67 -4.40 9.46 21.47
CA TYR A 67 -5.83 9.16 21.45
C TYR A 67 -6.30 8.17 22.54
N LYS A 68 -5.41 7.49 23.29
CA LYS A 68 -5.80 6.48 24.28
C LYS A 68 -6.81 6.95 25.34
N ASN A 69 -6.80 8.24 25.64
CA ASN A 69 -7.71 8.86 26.60
C ASN A 69 -8.94 9.53 25.94
N ASN A 70 -8.97 9.59 24.62
CA ASN A 70 -10.08 10.23 23.90
C ASN A 70 -10.27 9.64 22.49
N TYR A 71 -10.83 8.45 22.42
CA TYR A 71 -11.13 7.77 21.16
C TYR A 71 -12.15 8.51 20.29
N GLN A 72 -12.97 9.42 20.85
CA GLN A 72 -13.91 10.23 20.10
C GLN A 72 -13.19 11.23 19.19
N ILE A 73 -12.05 11.77 19.61
CA ILE A 73 -11.22 12.64 18.76
C ILE A 73 -10.66 11.84 17.58
N TYR A 74 -10.21 10.59 17.82
CA TYR A 74 -9.73 9.73 16.73
C TYR A 74 -10.84 9.34 15.76
N ASP A 75 -12.06 9.02 16.27
CA ASP A 75 -13.22 8.75 15.42
C ASP A 75 -13.57 9.96 14.55
N SER A 76 -13.58 11.16 15.12
CA SER A 76 -13.84 12.41 14.38
C SER A 76 -12.78 12.68 13.31
N TYR A 77 -11.50 12.49 13.65
CA TYR A 77 -10.37 12.63 12.73
C TYR A 77 -10.49 11.67 11.54
N LEU A 78 -10.77 10.39 11.78
CA LEU A 78 -10.95 9.41 10.71
C LEU A 78 -12.23 9.65 9.89
N SER A 79 -13.28 10.21 10.52
CA SER A 79 -14.48 10.63 9.81
C SER A 79 -14.18 11.72 8.79
N GLU A 80 -13.42 12.73 9.18
CA GLU A 80 -13.01 13.84 8.29
C GLU A 80 -12.17 13.33 7.13
N ILE A 81 -11.10 12.55 7.42
CA ILE A 81 -10.25 11.95 6.38
C ILE A 81 -11.06 11.09 5.41
N THR A 82 -11.98 10.28 5.95
CA THR A 82 -12.81 9.41 5.11
C THR A 82 -13.75 10.23 4.24
N SER A 83 -14.35 11.29 4.77
CA SER A 83 -15.19 12.19 3.99
C SER A 83 -14.43 12.86 2.85
N LYS A 84 -13.19 13.30 3.12
CA LYS A 84 -12.28 13.82 2.08
C LYS A 84 -11.95 12.76 1.02
N LYS A 85 -11.65 11.53 1.43
CA LYS A 85 -11.42 10.43 0.47
C LYS A 85 -12.66 10.13 -0.38
N LEU A 86 -13.83 10.16 0.22
CA LEU A 86 -15.09 9.91 -0.49
C LEU A 86 -15.36 10.97 -1.54
N SER A 87 -15.13 12.27 -1.24
CA SER A 87 -15.31 13.34 -2.23
C SER A 87 -14.37 13.24 -3.43
N LEU A 88 -13.24 12.52 -3.29
CA LEU A 88 -12.29 12.31 -4.38
C LEU A 88 -12.68 11.13 -5.30
N LEU A 89 -13.62 10.26 -4.91
CA LEU A 89 -14.04 9.13 -5.73
C LEU A 89 -14.65 9.58 -7.08
N GLU A 90 -15.26 10.76 -7.12
CA GLU A 90 -15.89 11.33 -8.32
C GLU A 90 -14.95 12.30 -9.09
N GLN A 91 -13.70 12.48 -8.63
CA GLN A 91 -12.77 13.48 -9.16
C GLN A 91 -11.63 12.89 -10.01
N ASN A 92 -11.83 11.75 -10.65
CA ASN A 92 -10.77 11.06 -11.41
C ASN A 92 -9.49 10.87 -10.59
N CYS A 93 -9.63 10.38 -9.35
CA CYS A 93 -8.54 10.17 -8.41
C CYS A 93 -8.13 8.70 -8.33
N VAL A 94 -6.82 8.43 -8.35
CA VAL A 94 -6.25 7.12 -8.03
C VAL A 94 -5.67 7.13 -6.62
N PHE A 95 -5.70 5.96 -5.95
CA PHE A 95 -5.32 5.85 -4.54
C PHE A 95 -4.13 4.92 -4.37
N PHE A 96 -3.06 5.44 -3.79
CA PHE A 96 -1.89 4.68 -3.38
C PHE A 96 -1.79 4.63 -1.86
N GLU A 97 -1.53 3.45 -1.30
CA GLU A 97 -1.36 3.26 0.12
C GLU A 97 -0.14 2.36 0.40
N ALA A 98 0.89 2.92 1.05
CA ALA A 98 1.97 2.15 1.65
C ALA A 98 1.72 2.02 3.15
N LYS A 99 1.63 0.78 3.64
CA LYS A 99 1.46 0.47 5.06
C LYS A 99 2.75 0.01 5.68
N ARG A 100 2.87 0.15 6.98
CA ARG A 100 3.91 -0.54 7.74
C ARG A 100 3.73 -2.05 7.60
N GLY A 101 4.83 -2.79 7.39
CA GLY A 101 4.79 -4.24 7.19
C GLY A 101 4.39 -4.97 8.47
N ILE A 102 5.11 -4.71 9.54
CA ILE A 102 4.83 -5.22 10.88
C ILE A 102 4.90 -4.03 11.85
N ASP A 103 3.89 -3.88 12.66
CA ASP A 103 3.87 -2.93 13.77
C ASP A 103 4.15 -3.66 15.09
N PHE A 104 4.84 -2.98 15.97
CA PHE A 104 5.07 -3.48 17.32
C PHE A 104 3.75 -3.57 18.09
N PHE A 105 3.56 -4.68 18.81
CA PHE A 105 2.47 -4.84 19.73
C PHE A 105 3.02 -5.24 21.09
N ASP A 106 2.93 -4.32 22.02
CA ASP A 106 3.05 -4.64 23.42
C ASP A 106 1.74 -5.31 23.88
N GLU A 107 1.82 -6.51 24.45
CA GLU A 107 0.64 -7.21 24.96
C GLU A 107 -0.13 -6.38 26.00
N GLU A 108 0.57 -5.53 26.77
CA GLU A 108 -0.05 -4.61 27.74
C GLU A 108 -0.93 -3.55 27.06
N LYS A 109 -0.59 -3.15 25.84
CA LYS A 109 -1.33 -2.15 25.05
C LYS A 109 -2.41 -2.77 24.14
N LYS A 110 -2.57 -4.09 24.17
CA LYS A 110 -3.41 -4.82 23.21
C LYS A 110 -4.88 -4.37 23.19
N GLN A 111 -5.45 -4.10 24.36
CA GLN A 111 -6.85 -3.67 24.46
C GLN A 111 -7.06 -2.27 23.90
N GLU A 112 -6.16 -1.35 24.20
CA GLU A 112 -6.20 0.03 23.70
C GLU A 112 -6.04 0.05 22.18
N LEU A 113 -5.11 -0.75 21.65
CA LEU A 113 -4.93 -0.94 20.21
C LEU A 113 -6.14 -1.55 19.53
N GLN A 114 -6.85 -2.47 20.17
CA GLN A 114 -8.08 -3.05 19.61
C GLN A 114 -9.15 -1.98 19.38
N GLN A 115 -9.30 -1.02 20.28
CA GLN A 115 -10.24 0.08 20.13
C GLN A 115 -9.89 0.97 18.95
N LEU A 116 -8.62 1.39 18.82
CA LEU A 116 -8.16 2.15 17.65
C LEU A 116 -8.41 1.39 16.34
N LYS A 117 -8.06 0.10 16.29
CA LYS A 117 -8.27 -0.74 15.12
C LYS A 117 -9.74 -0.94 14.77
N GLN A 118 -10.64 -0.99 15.75
CA GLN A 118 -12.08 -1.06 15.50
C GLN A 118 -12.59 0.22 14.82
N ILE A 119 -12.13 1.39 15.29
CA ILE A 119 -12.46 2.67 14.67
C ILE A 119 -11.93 2.73 13.23
N GLU A 120 -10.65 2.37 13.02
CA GLU A 120 -10.08 2.29 11.67
C GLU A 120 -10.85 1.35 10.75
N LYS A 121 -11.22 0.18 11.24
CA LYS A 121 -12.00 -0.82 10.50
C LYS A 121 -13.34 -0.26 10.04
N LYS A 122 -14.05 0.49 10.88
CA LYS A 122 -15.32 1.16 10.56
C LYS A 122 -15.16 2.05 9.33
N TYR A 123 -14.16 2.92 9.32
CA TYR A 123 -13.92 3.89 8.24
C TYR A 123 -13.33 3.26 6.98
N ASN A 124 -12.46 2.28 7.14
CA ASN A 124 -11.93 1.51 6.02
C ASN A 124 -13.03 0.71 5.29
N LEU A 125 -13.99 0.14 6.04
CA LEU A 125 -15.16 -0.53 5.49
C LEU A 125 -16.07 0.45 4.73
N LYS A 126 -16.35 1.62 5.33
CA LYS A 126 -17.16 2.67 4.71
C LYS A 126 -16.55 3.09 3.37
N PHE A 127 -15.27 3.47 3.35
CA PHE A 127 -14.58 3.85 2.10
C PHE A 127 -14.59 2.73 1.06
N ARG A 128 -14.29 1.49 1.45
CA ARG A 128 -14.28 0.34 0.55
C ARG A 128 -15.65 0.07 -0.08
N ASN A 129 -16.72 0.22 0.69
CA ASN A 129 -18.08 -0.01 0.20
C ASN A 129 -18.49 1.08 -0.81
N GLU A 130 -18.23 2.36 -0.51
CA GLU A 130 -18.52 3.45 -1.44
C GLU A 130 -17.68 3.36 -2.70
N LYS A 131 -16.39 3.06 -2.57
CA LYS A 131 -15.52 2.80 -3.72
C LYS A 131 -16.06 1.70 -4.65
N ARG A 132 -16.65 0.63 -4.08
CA ARG A 132 -17.26 -0.45 -4.88
C ARG A 132 -18.51 0.01 -5.64
N LYS A 133 -19.30 0.92 -5.07
CA LYS A 133 -20.49 1.47 -5.74
C LYS A 133 -20.12 2.34 -6.94
N VAL A 134 -19.08 3.15 -6.80
CA VAL A 134 -18.58 3.99 -7.91
C VAL A 134 -18.00 3.12 -9.03
N GLY A 135 -17.36 1.98 -8.68
CA GLY A 135 -16.69 1.11 -9.65
C GLY A 135 -15.42 1.76 -10.21
N ASN A 136 -14.66 1.02 -10.98
CA ASN A 136 -13.47 1.45 -11.76
C ASN A 136 -12.45 2.38 -11.07
N ILE A 137 -12.48 2.49 -9.74
CA ILE A 137 -11.50 3.28 -8.99
C ILE A 137 -10.21 2.48 -8.82
N VAL A 138 -9.15 2.94 -9.44
CA VAL A 138 -7.84 2.32 -9.35
C VAL A 138 -7.22 2.58 -7.98
N SER A 139 -6.70 1.53 -7.37
CA SER A 139 -5.94 1.66 -6.13
C SER A 139 -4.86 0.59 -6.03
N CYS A 140 -3.72 0.98 -5.49
CA CYS A 140 -2.62 0.08 -5.16
C CYS A 140 -2.33 0.15 -3.68
N LYS A 141 -2.08 -1.00 -3.05
CA LYS A 141 -1.62 -1.10 -1.68
C LYS A 141 -0.34 -1.90 -1.64
N THR A 142 0.60 -1.42 -0.85
CA THR A 142 1.87 -2.11 -0.60
C THR A 142 2.23 -2.02 0.88
N VAL A 143 3.25 -2.75 1.28
CA VAL A 143 3.92 -2.56 2.55
C VAL A 143 5.23 -1.80 2.31
N ILE A 144 5.75 -1.13 3.33
CA ILE A 144 7.03 -0.43 3.27
C ILE A 144 7.89 -0.86 4.46
N PRO A 145 9.22 -1.03 4.30
CA PRO A 145 10.11 -1.38 5.38
C PRO A 145 9.96 -0.43 6.57
N THR A 146 9.97 -0.98 7.79
CA THR A 146 9.98 -0.21 9.03
C THR A 146 11.07 -0.73 9.95
N LYS A 147 11.52 0.10 10.87
CA LYS A 147 12.58 -0.27 11.81
C LYS A 147 12.20 -1.53 12.59
N TYR A 148 11.01 -1.56 13.16
CA TYR A 148 10.55 -2.71 13.94
C TYR A 148 10.46 -3.99 13.09
N TRP A 149 9.89 -3.91 11.89
CA TRP A 149 9.86 -5.05 10.96
C TRP A 149 11.26 -5.56 10.64
N ALA A 150 12.19 -4.64 10.41
CA ALA A 150 13.59 -4.98 10.12
C ALA A 150 14.27 -5.69 11.30
N GLU A 151 14.08 -5.20 12.52
CA GLU A 151 14.61 -5.81 13.75
C GLU A 151 14.03 -7.22 14.00
N CYS A 152 12.77 -7.46 13.65
CA CYS A 152 12.16 -8.78 13.74
C CYS A 152 12.74 -9.78 12.73
N ILE A 153 13.07 -9.32 11.49
CA ILE A 153 13.57 -10.20 10.41
C ILE A 153 15.09 -10.40 10.51
N PHE A 154 15.80 -9.36 10.91
CA PHE A 154 17.27 -9.33 10.93
C PHE A 154 17.80 -8.92 12.31
N PRO A 155 17.51 -9.68 13.38
CA PRO A 155 17.86 -9.31 14.76
C PRO A 155 19.37 -9.21 15.01
N GLU A 156 20.19 -9.94 14.24
CA GLU A 156 21.65 -9.97 14.38
C GLU A 156 22.39 -8.93 13.52
N GLU A 157 21.65 -8.19 12.69
CA GLU A 157 22.24 -7.18 11.81
C GLU A 157 22.50 -5.87 12.54
N LEU A 158 23.65 -5.26 12.31
CA LEU A 158 23.97 -3.94 12.87
C LEU A 158 23.06 -2.82 12.33
N ARG A 159 22.57 -2.99 11.10
CA ARG A 159 21.73 -2.02 10.38
C ARG A 159 20.54 -2.74 9.74
N PRO A 160 19.63 -3.28 10.55
CA PRO A 160 18.56 -4.14 10.06
C PRO A 160 17.63 -3.43 9.06
N LEU A 161 17.36 -2.14 9.25
CA LEU A 161 16.51 -1.36 8.33
C LEU A 161 17.14 -1.20 6.94
N ASP A 162 18.44 -0.97 6.86
CA ASP A 162 19.15 -0.89 5.57
C ASP A 162 19.11 -2.25 4.85
N LYS A 163 19.28 -3.34 5.61
CA LYS A 163 19.19 -4.70 5.08
C LYS A 163 17.79 -5.02 4.58
N LEU A 164 16.76 -4.65 5.31
CA LEU A 164 15.38 -4.83 4.88
C LEU A 164 15.09 -4.02 3.62
N TRP A 165 15.57 -2.77 3.53
CA TRP A 165 15.44 -1.97 2.31
C TRP A 165 16.14 -2.61 1.11
N GLU A 166 17.35 -3.14 1.28
CA GLU A 166 18.06 -3.87 0.21
C GLU A 166 17.20 -5.01 -0.34
N VAL A 167 16.71 -5.88 0.55
CA VAL A 167 15.86 -7.02 0.17
C VAL A 167 14.54 -6.54 -0.47
N TYR A 168 13.91 -5.51 0.10
CA TYR A 168 12.66 -4.97 -0.42
C TYR A 168 12.80 -4.41 -1.83
N LEU A 169 13.89 -3.68 -2.11
CA LEU A 169 14.20 -3.15 -3.44
C LEU A 169 14.48 -4.27 -4.46
N GLN A 170 15.11 -5.38 -4.03
CA GLN A 170 15.30 -6.55 -4.87
C GLN A 170 13.98 -7.26 -5.20
N ILE A 171 13.11 -7.48 -4.20
CA ILE A 171 11.81 -8.13 -4.40
C ILE A 171 10.90 -7.30 -5.30
N THR A 172 10.90 -5.98 -5.12
CA THR A 172 10.13 -5.04 -5.95
C THR A 172 10.80 -4.72 -7.29
N LEU A 173 12.00 -5.27 -7.54
CA LEU A 173 12.82 -5.02 -8.73
C LEU A 173 13.21 -3.55 -8.92
N ALA A 174 13.03 -2.73 -7.91
CA ALA A 174 13.37 -1.31 -7.96
C ALA A 174 14.88 -1.03 -8.00
N ASN A 175 15.70 -2.05 -7.74
CA ASN A 175 17.15 -2.03 -7.92
C ASN A 175 17.58 -2.05 -9.41
N PHE A 176 16.65 -2.27 -10.35
CA PHE A 176 16.91 -2.22 -11.79
C PHE A 176 16.41 -0.91 -12.40
N ASP A 177 17.16 -0.35 -13.35
CA ASP A 177 16.78 0.89 -14.04
C ASP A 177 15.54 0.73 -14.94
N ASN A 178 15.28 -0.48 -15.39
CA ASN A 178 14.12 -0.85 -16.22
C ASN A 178 13.05 -1.64 -15.43
N ALA A 179 12.90 -1.33 -14.13
CA ALA A 179 11.95 -2.02 -13.24
C ALA A 179 10.52 -2.02 -13.79
N VAL A 180 10.07 -0.89 -14.35
CA VAL A 180 8.72 -0.74 -14.92
C VAL A 180 8.51 -1.69 -16.09
N GLU A 181 9.47 -1.80 -17.02
CA GLU A 181 9.41 -2.70 -18.17
C GLU A 181 9.39 -4.17 -17.73
N ILE A 182 10.18 -4.53 -16.71
CA ILE A 182 10.18 -5.89 -16.16
C ILE A 182 8.81 -6.22 -15.57
N TRP A 183 8.21 -5.32 -14.81
CA TRP A 183 6.87 -5.51 -14.24
C TRP A 183 5.79 -5.61 -15.31
N ASN A 184 5.82 -4.75 -16.32
CA ASN A 184 4.86 -4.78 -17.42
C ASN A 184 4.94 -6.11 -18.19
N ARG A 185 6.15 -6.60 -18.46
CA ARG A 185 6.34 -7.92 -19.08
C ARG A 185 5.71 -9.04 -18.23
N ARG A 186 5.97 -9.06 -16.91
CA ARG A 186 5.37 -10.05 -16.00
C ARG A 186 3.85 -9.99 -15.97
N ILE A 187 3.29 -8.79 -15.96
CA ILE A 187 1.83 -8.60 -16.02
C ILE A 187 1.26 -9.16 -17.31
N ASN A 188 1.88 -8.87 -18.45
CA ASN A 188 1.47 -9.41 -19.74
C ASN A 188 1.53 -10.95 -19.76
N GLU A 189 2.60 -11.55 -19.27
CA GLU A 189 2.72 -13.00 -19.15
C GLU A 189 1.61 -13.62 -18.27
N ILE A 190 1.26 -12.96 -17.17
CA ILE A 190 0.14 -13.38 -16.30
C ILE A 190 -1.19 -13.27 -17.06
N GLN A 191 -1.42 -12.15 -17.77
CA GLN A 191 -2.64 -11.95 -18.55
C GLN A 191 -2.80 -12.99 -19.66
N GLU A 192 -1.73 -13.36 -20.33
CA GLU A 192 -1.73 -14.42 -21.34
C GLU A 192 -2.12 -15.78 -20.73
N ARG A 193 -1.57 -16.10 -19.55
CA ARG A 193 -1.95 -17.32 -18.82
C ARG A 193 -3.42 -17.31 -18.39
N VAL A 194 -3.92 -16.16 -17.89
CA VAL A 194 -5.33 -15.98 -17.53
C VAL A 194 -6.22 -16.24 -18.76
N LYS A 195 -5.92 -15.59 -19.90
CA LYS A 195 -6.67 -15.82 -21.15
C LYS A 195 -6.66 -17.27 -21.57
N TYR A 196 -5.51 -17.95 -21.46
CA TYR A 196 -5.42 -19.37 -21.76
C TYR A 196 -6.33 -20.20 -20.87
N LEU A 197 -6.32 -19.98 -19.54
CA LEU A 197 -7.15 -20.70 -18.59
C LEU A 197 -8.65 -20.44 -18.83
N ASP A 198 -9.02 -19.18 -19.10
CA ASP A 198 -10.41 -18.80 -19.41
C ASP A 198 -10.93 -19.51 -20.69
N GLN A 199 -10.08 -19.65 -21.70
CA GLN A 199 -10.43 -20.37 -22.94
C GLN A 199 -10.68 -21.87 -22.71
N GLN A 200 -10.04 -22.48 -21.72
CA GLN A 200 -10.23 -23.90 -21.42
C GLN A 200 -11.58 -24.20 -20.77
N GLN A 201 -12.25 -23.20 -20.17
CA GLN A 201 -13.56 -23.33 -19.50
C GLN A 201 -13.62 -24.52 -18.53
N PHE A 202 -12.59 -24.70 -17.72
CA PHE A 202 -12.53 -25.77 -16.72
C PHE A 202 -13.72 -25.68 -15.77
N LYS A 203 -14.40 -26.83 -15.54
CA LYS A 203 -15.49 -26.93 -14.57
C LYS A 203 -15.00 -27.07 -13.14
N SER A 204 -13.79 -27.58 -12.96
CA SER A 204 -13.15 -27.76 -11.67
C SER A 204 -11.63 -27.85 -11.84
N LEU A 205 -10.91 -27.52 -10.79
CA LEU A 205 -9.46 -27.66 -10.71
C LEU A 205 -9.10 -28.57 -9.53
N TYR A 206 -8.18 -29.50 -9.75
CA TYR A 206 -7.67 -30.38 -8.72
C TYR A 206 -6.18 -30.14 -8.51
N PHE A 207 -5.83 -29.66 -7.33
CA PHE A 207 -4.45 -29.43 -6.92
C PHE A 207 -4.02 -30.54 -5.97
N LYS A 208 -2.93 -31.23 -6.29
CA LYS A 208 -2.39 -32.32 -5.48
C LYS A 208 -0.90 -32.11 -5.24
N THR A 209 -0.52 -32.20 -3.97
CA THR A 209 0.88 -32.35 -3.53
C THR A 209 0.97 -33.58 -2.63
N ASP A 210 2.16 -33.92 -2.17
CA ASP A 210 2.35 -35.06 -1.25
C ASP A 210 1.59 -34.92 0.08
N LYS A 211 1.30 -33.67 0.49
CA LYS A 211 0.66 -33.33 1.78
C LYS A 211 -0.71 -32.66 1.67
N THR A 212 -1.12 -32.26 0.49
CA THR A 212 -2.35 -31.48 0.32
C THR A 212 -3.11 -31.89 -0.93
N GLN A 213 -4.42 -31.97 -0.80
CA GLN A 213 -5.34 -32.16 -1.92
C GLN A 213 -6.42 -31.06 -1.82
N LEU A 214 -6.60 -30.29 -2.91
CA LEU A 214 -7.58 -29.22 -2.98
C LEU A 214 -8.39 -29.37 -4.27
N TYR A 215 -9.70 -29.39 -4.12
CA TYR A 215 -10.68 -29.37 -5.22
C TYR A 215 -11.37 -28.00 -5.23
N VAL A 216 -11.35 -27.30 -6.37
CA VAL A 216 -11.95 -25.97 -6.54
C VAL A 216 -12.92 -25.99 -7.72
#